data_84d59a3ad8596297946f9d13e73f5a9c
#
_entry.id   84d59a3ad8596297946f9d13e73f5a9c
#
_cell.length_a   1.000
_cell.length_b   1.000
_cell.length_c   1.000
_cell.angle_alpha   90.00
_cell.angle_beta   90.00
_cell.angle_gamma   90.00
#
_symmetry.space_group_name_H-M   'P 1'
#
loop_
_entity.id
_entity.type
_entity.pdbx_description
1 polymer ?
#
loop_
_entity_poly.entity_id
_entity_poly.type
_entity_poly.pdbx_seq_one_letter_code
_entity_poly.pdbx_strand_id
1 'polypeptide(L)'
;MKKKKALVFGITGQDGSYLAELLLNKNYLVYGVKRRTSLIHTTRIDHIYKDFHLKTNLILKYGDVTDFSNVFRLINEIKPDEIYNLA
;
A
#
# COMPACT_ATOMS: atom_id res chain seq x y z
N MET A 1 -5.47 13.65 -16.07
CA MET A 1 -5.06 14.07 -14.73
C MET A 1 -4.23 13.01 -14.04
N LYS A 2 -3.18 13.43 -13.36
CA LYS A 2 -2.38 12.50 -12.58
C LYS A 2 -3.15 12.00 -11.38
N LYS A 3 -3.11 10.70 -11.15
CA LYS A 3 -3.65 10.13 -9.93
C LYS A 3 -2.76 10.52 -8.75
N LYS A 4 -3.36 10.76 -7.61
CA LYS A 4 -2.60 10.94 -6.38
C LYS A 4 -2.00 9.60 -5.97
N LYS A 5 -0.79 9.66 -5.43
CA LYS A 5 -0.08 8.48 -4.94
C LYS A 5 -0.15 8.43 -3.42
N ALA A 6 -0.57 7.31 -2.90
CA ALA A 6 -0.60 7.07 -1.45
C ALA A 6 0.36 5.93 -1.12
N LEU A 7 1.18 6.13 -0.11
CA LEU A 7 2.09 5.11 0.41
C LEU A 7 1.54 4.64 1.75
N VAL A 8 1.17 3.36 1.84
CA VAL A 8 0.50 2.81 3.02
C VAL A 8 1.37 1.73 3.63
N PHE A 9 1.88 1.99 4.84
CA PHE A 9 2.57 0.98 5.64
C PHE A 9 1.55 0.21 6.46
N GLY A 10 1.70 -1.12 6.53
CA GLY A 10 0.75 -1.96 7.23
C GLY A 10 -0.45 -2.34 6.38
N ILE A 11 -0.24 -2.46 5.08
CA ILE A 11 -1.30 -2.72 4.11
C ILE A 11 -2.02 -4.05 4.36
N THR A 12 -1.33 -5.03 4.95
CA THR A 12 -1.89 -6.34 5.21
C THR A 12 -2.72 -6.41 6.49
N GLY A 13 -2.69 -5.35 7.31
CA GLY A 13 -3.53 -5.26 8.49
C GLY A 13 -4.97 -4.92 8.13
N GLN A 14 -5.86 -5.05 9.11
CA GLN A 14 -7.28 -4.77 8.89
C GLN A 14 -7.50 -3.32 8.47
N ASP A 15 -6.95 -2.38 9.21
CA ASP A 15 -7.11 -0.96 8.90
C ASP A 15 -6.43 -0.58 7.60
N GLY A 16 -5.27 -1.19 7.32
CA GLY A 16 -4.55 -0.92 6.09
C GLY A 16 -5.31 -1.38 4.86
N SER A 17 -5.94 -2.54 4.93
CA SER A 17 -6.71 -3.06 3.79
C SER A 17 -7.96 -2.23 3.53
N TYR A 18 -8.64 -1.78 4.60
CA TYR A 18 -9.79 -0.88 4.43
C TYR A 18 -9.40 0.45 3.82
N LEU A 19 -8.29 1.02 4.29
CA LEU A 19 -7.81 2.28 3.77
C LEU A 19 -7.42 2.14 2.29
N ALA A 20 -6.74 1.06 1.95
CA ALA A 20 -6.34 0.81 0.57
C ALA A 20 -7.56 0.74 -0.35
N GLU A 21 -8.59 0.02 0.06
CA GLU A 21 -9.82 -0.09 -0.72
C GLU A 21 -10.49 1.27 -0.88
N LEU A 22 -10.55 2.05 0.18
CA LEU A 22 -11.13 3.40 0.14
C LEU A 22 -10.37 4.29 -0.85
N LEU A 23 -9.04 4.28 -0.77
CA LEU A 23 -8.21 5.11 -1.65
C LEU A 23 -8.32 4.67 -3.10
N LEU A 24 -8.36 3.36 -3.34
CA LEU A 24 -8.51 2.84 -4.69
C LEU A 24 -9.84 3.24 -5.30
N ASN A 25 -10.90 3.24 -4.50
CA ASN A 25 -12.22 3.68 -4.95
C ASN A 25 -12.26 5.18 -5.21
N LYS A 26 -11.35 5.94 -4.64
CA LYS A 26 -11.19 7.37 -4.92
C LYS A 26 -10.21 7.64 -6.06
N ASN A 27 -9.84 6.59 -6.76
CA ASN A 27 -8.96 6.69 -7.93
C ASN A 27 -7.52 7.07 -7.60
N TYR A 28 -7.04 6.67 -6.43
CA TYR A 28 -5.64 6.81 -6.05
C TYR A 28 -4.82 5.68 -6.65
N LEU A 29 -3.54 5.95 -6.85
CA LEU A 29 -2.55 4.91 -7.07
C LEU A 29 -1.95 4.58 -5.70
N VAL A 30 -2.18 3.35 -5.22
CA VAL A 30 -1.81 2.95 -3.86
C VAL A 30 -0.58 2.05 -3.90
N TYR A 31 0.46 2.47 -3.17
CA TYR A 31 1.64 1.65 -2.94
C TYR A 31 1.55 1.10 -1.53
N GLY A 32 1.23 -0.19 -1.43
CA GLY A 32 1.10 -0.86 -0.14
C GLY A 32 2.41 -1.51 0.26
N VAL A 33 2.88 -1.20 1.46
CA VAL A 33 4.13 -1.76 1.98
C VAL A 33 3.79 -2.87 2.96
N LYS A 34 4.36 -4.05 2.73
CA LYS A 34 4.22 -5.19 3.63
C LYS A 34 5.59 -5.70 4.02
N ARG A 35 5.68 -6.26 5.20
CA ARG A 35 6.90 -6.90 5.68
C ARG A 35 7.01 -8.29 5.06
N ARG A 36 8.25 -8.76 4.84
CA ARG A 36 8.47 -10.09 4.28
C ARG A 36 7.87 -11.20 5.14
N THR A 37 7.80 -10.95 6.45
CA THR A 37 7.25 -11.91 7.40
C THR A 37 5.73 -11.90 7.47
N SER A 38 5.05 -11.04 6.72
CA SER A 38 3.60 -10.87 6.78
C SER A 38 2.84 -11.66 5.73
N LEU A 39 3.45 -12.70 5.17
CA LEU A 39 2.85 -13.47 4.08
C LEU A 39 1.50 -14.09 4.45
N ILE A 40 1.35 -14.49 5.71
CA ILE A 40 0.12 -15.15 6.17
C ILE A 40 -1.08 -14.21 6.23
N HIS A 41 -0.86 -12.90 6.15
CA HIS A 41 -1.94 -11.92 6.28
C HIS A 41 -2.36 -11.29 4.96
N THR A 42 -1.84 -11.79 3.84
CA THR A 42 -2.17 -11.21 2.54
C THR A 42 -3.61 -11.47 2.13
N THR A 43 -4.28 -12.45 2.77
CA THR A 43 -5.68 -12.75 2.47
C THR A 43 -6.61 -11.57 2.66
N ARG A 44 -6.23 -10.61 3.52
CA ARG A 44 -7.06 -9.42 3.77
C ARG A 44 -7.16 -8.50 2.56
N ILE A 45 -6.22 -8.58 1.64
CA ILE A 45 -6.23 -7.76 0.44
C ILE A 45 -6.50 -8.58 -0.82
N ASP A 46 -6.70 -9.89 -0.67
CA ASP A 46 -6.97 -10.75 -1.82
C ASP A 46 -8.22 -10.33 -2.57
N HIS A 47 -9.24 -9.86 -1.87
CA HIS A 47 -10.46 -9.41 -2.51
C HIS A 47 -10.20 -8.22 -3.44
N ILE A 48 -9.21 -7.41 -3.16
CA ILE A 48 -8.82 -6.29 -4.02
C ILE A 48 -8.23 -6.83 -5.33
N TYR A 49 -7.42 -7.88 -5.23
CA TYR A 49 -6.80 -8.49 -6.41
C TYR A 49 -7.81 -9.22 -7.29
N LYS A 50 -8.95 -9.62 -6.73
CA LYS A 50 -10.00 -10.25 -7.53
C LYS A 50 -10.77 -9.24 -8.36
N ASP A 51 -10.76 -7.99 -7.97
CA ASP A 51 -11.39 -6.91 -8.72
C ASP A 51 -10.35 -6.30 -9.66
N PHE A 52 -10.46 -6.60 -10.94
CA PHE A 52 -9.49 -6.13 -11.93
C PHE A 52 -9.33 -4.62 -11.92
N HIS A 53 -10.42 -3.90 -11.72
CA HIS A 53 -10.39 -2.43 -11.71
C HIS A 53 -9.53 -1.88 -10.56
N LEU A 54 -9.69 -2.47 -9.37
CA LEU A 54 -8.91 -2.04 -8.20
C LEU A 54 -7.46 -2.51 -8.29
N LYS A 55 -7.26 -3.74 -8.78
CA LYS A 55 -5.94 -4.36 -8.86
C LYS A 55 -4.94 -3.54 -9.66
N THR A 56 -5.37 -2.90 -10.73
CA THR A 56 -4.46 -2.15 -11.61
C THR A 56 -3.83 -0.96 -10.92
N ASN A 57 -4.42 -0.48 -9.84
CA ASN A 57 -3.93 0.69 -9.12
C ASN A 57 -3.31 0.36 -7.77
N LEU A 58 -3.16 -0.92 -7.45
CA LEU A 58 -2.52 -1.37 -6.21
C LEU A 58 -1.17 -2.00 -6.53
N ILE A 59 -0.11 -1.42 -5.99
CA ILE A 59 1.25 -1.92 -6.16
C ILE A 59 1.79 -2.30 -4.79
N LEU A 60 2.17 -3.55 -4.62
CA LEU A 60 2.73 -4.03 -3.35
C LEU A 60 4.25 -3.94 -3.39
N LYS A 61 4.81 -3.45 -2.28
CA LYS A 61 6.25 -3.36 -2.09
C LYS A 61 6.61 -4.02 -0.76
N TYR A 62 7.82 -4.55 -0.69
CA TYR A 62 8.36 -5.02 0.58
C TYR A 62 9.09 -3.89 1.27
N GLY A 63 8.89 -3.78 2.57
CA GLY A 63 9.57 -2.76 3.34
C GLY A 63 9.37 -2.94 4.83
N ASP A 64 10.08 -2.16 5.61
CA ASP A 64 10.00 -2.19 7.06
C ASP A 64 10.05 -0.75 7.57
N VAL A 65 8.98 -0.33 8.22
CA VAL A 65 8.86 1.03 8.75
C VAL A 65 9.92 1.33 9.81
N THR A 66 10.49 0.29 10.43
CA THR A 66 11.57 0.45 11.42
C THR A 66 12.94 0.61 10.78
N ASP A 67 13.08 0.34 9.50
CA ASP A 67 14.32 0.52 8.76
C ASP A 67 14.29 1.86 8.04
N PHE A 68 14.95 2.84 8.63
CA PHE A 68 14.92 4.21 8.13
C PHE A 68 15.41 4.33 6.69
N SER A 69 16.48 3.63 6.33
CA SER A 69 17.03 3.70 4.97
C SER A 69 16.07 3.11 3.95
N ASN A 70 15.34 2.07 4.32
CA ASN A 70 14.33 1.47 3.47
C ASN A 70 13.16 2.43 3.23
N VAL A 71 12.68 3.05 4.30
CA VAL A 71 11.60 4.03 4.21
C VAL A 71 12.01 5.20 3.33
N PHE A 72 13.21 5.71 3.54
CA PHE A 72 13.74 6.84 2.76
C PHE A 72 13.81 6.49 1.27
N ARG A 73 14.29 5.29 0.95
CA ARG A 73 14.38 4.84 -0.43
C ARG A 73 13.00 4.75 -1.08
N LEU A 74 12.03 4.19 -0.36
CA LEU A 74 10.66 4.06 -0.89
C LEU A 74 10.05 5.43 -1.18
N ILE A 75 10.23 6.37 -0.27
CA ILE A 75 9.69 7.72 -0.46
C ILE A 75 10.32 8.38 -1.67
N ASN A 76 11.64 8.25 -1.84
CA ASN A 76 12.33 8.84 -2.98
C ASN A 76 11.92 8.19 -4.30
N GLU A 77 11.72 6.88 -4.29
CA GLU A 77 11.36 6.14 -5.49
C GLU A 77 9.92 6.44 -5.92
N ILE A 78 9.01 6.45 -4.97
CA ILE A 78 7.58 6.58 -5.24
C ILE A 78 7.14 8.04 -5.33
N LYS A 79 7.71 8.90 -4.50
CA LYS A 79 7.32 10.30 -4.37
C LYS A 79 5.82 10.43 -4.10
N PRO A 80 5.35 9.85 -2.98
CA PRO A 80 3.92 9.83 -2.70
C PRO A 80 3.39 11.22 -2.35
N ASP A 81 2.12 11.44 -2.65
CA ASP A 81 1.42 12.65 -2.23
C ASP A 81 0.97 12.55 -0.77
N GLU A 82 0.68 11.33 -0.31
CA GLU A 82 0.21 11.06 1.05
C GLU A 82 0.88 9.80 1.57
N ILE A 83 1.16 9.79 2.88
CA ILE A 83 1.76 8.65 3.55
C ILE A 83 0.90 8.27 4.75
N TYR A 84 0.56 7.01 4.86
CA TYR A 84 -0.22 6.48 5.99
C TYR A 84 0.58 5.37 6.67
N ASN A 85 0.75 5.47 7.98
CA ASN A 85 1.48 4.48 8.76
C ASN A 85 0.52 3.77 9.70
N LEU A 86 0.12 2.56 9.32
CA LEU A 86 -0.77 1.71 10.09
C LEU A 86 -0.06 0.44 10.56
N ALA A 87 1.25 0.44 10.49
CA ALA A 87 2.06 -0.71 10.91
C ALA A 87 2.13 -0.84 12.43
#